data_9212ccf7379e19fe226ffd3e1c0fedf9
#
_entry.id   9212ccf7379e19fe226ffd3e1c0fedf9
#
_cell.length_a   1.000
_cell.length_b   1.000
_cell.length_c   1.000
_cell.angle_alpha   90.00
_cell.angle_beta   90.00
_cell.angle_gamma   90.00
#
_symmetry.space_group_name_H-M   'P 1'
#
loop_
_entity.id
_entity.type
_entity.pdbx_description
1 polymer ?
#
loop_
_entity_poly.entity_id
_entity_poly.type
_entity_poly.pdbx_seq_one_letter_code
_entity_poly.pdbx_strand_id
1 'polypeptide(L)'
;FVWPGGETDSLYGLNTNEYEHIRIVGPLCAIWYAVFIVPLFLFTPDLKKSDVTVISSIKIGLTNFINTFKEARKYKNIFTFLITRMFYQDALNALFVVGGVYASLVVGMSLTQVLILGIILNILSGPSSIYGGYLNDLIGSKNVINLSLWGLLVSGLLGLSIDKDTIFYFFTVNEYSAGVEEFTFGIFNSVSQVTYICVVIGISIFYGPAQTASRALMVKLSPQEKMTEFFGLYA
;
A
#
# COMPACT_ATOMS: atom_id res chain seq x y z
N PHE A 1 -8.07 7.10 19.17
CA PHE A 1 -6.75 6.70 19.68
C PHE A 1 -6.94 6.13 21.06
N VAL A 2 -6.92 4.81 21.19
CA VAL A 2 -6.83 4.13 22.48
C VAL A 2 -5.34 3.92 22.74
N TRP A 3 -4.81 4.55 23.76
CA TRP A 3 -3.43 4.32 24.19
C TRP A 3 -3.33 2.89 24.77
N PRO A 4 -2.33 2.09 24.39
CA PRO A 4 -2.16 0.75 24.95
C PRO A 4 -1.81 0.88 26.44
N GLY A 5 -2.72 0.50 27.34
CA GLY A 5 -2.43 0.36 28.77
C GLY A 5 -3.37 1.02 29.75
N GLY A 6 -4.56 1.44 29.39
CA GLY A 6 -5.45 2.08 30.35
C GLY A 6 -6.91 1.76 30.14
N GLU A 7 -7.53 1.29 31.19
CA GLU A 7 -8.97 1.18 31.35
C GLU A 7 -9.67 2.51 31.03
N THR A 8 -10.69 2.45 30.20
CA THR A 8 -11.95 3.21 30.24
C THR A 8 -12.00 4.71 30.04
N ASP A 9 -10.94 5.46 29.98
CA ASP A 9 -11.06 6.89 29.62
C ASP A 9 -10.66 7.12 28.15
N SER A 10 -11.67 7.18 27.29
CA SER A 10 -11.47 7.68 25.93
C SER A 10 -10.96 9.13 26.02
N LEU A 11 -9.90 9.42 25.29
CA LEU A 11 -9.23 10.74 25.28
C LEU A 11 -10.18 11.92 24.98
N TYR A 12 -11.42 11.64 24.57
CA TYR A 12 -12.47 12.61 24.20
C TYR A 12 -13.86 12.26 24.76
N GLY A 13 -13.98 11.45 25.82
CA GLY A 13 -15.27 11.09 26.42
C GLY A 13 -16.14 10.17 25.54
N LEU A 14 -15.54 9.47 24.55
CA LEU A 14 -16.25 8.58 23.64
C LEU A 14 -16.48 7.21 24.30
N ASN A 15 -17.67 6.65 24.14
CA ASN A 15 -18.02 5.36 24.71
C ASN A 15 -17.34 4.22 23.95
N THR A 16 -16.38 3.56 24.61
CA THR A 16 -15.63 2.43 24.01
C THR A 16 -16.51 1.19 23.82
N ASN A 17 -17.55 0.99 24.65
CA ASN A 17 -18.45 -0.16 24.54
C ASN A 17 -19.35 -0.08 23.29
N GLU A 18 -19.64 1.13 22.80
CA GLU A 18 -20.43 1.36 21.60
C GLU A 18 -19.58 1.58 20.34
N TYR A 19 -18.25 1.35 20.43
CA TYR A 19 -17.31 1.55 19.35
C TYR A 19 -17.30 2.98 18.77
N GLU A 20 -17.69 3.99 19.57
CA GLU A 20 -17.74 5.38 19.11
C GLU A 20 -16.36 5.88 18.65
N HIS A 21 -15.29 5.46 19.31
CA HIS A 21 -13.90 5.77 18.93
C HIS A 21 -13.51 5.25 17.55
N ILE A 22 -14.15 4.18 17.07
CA ILE A 22 -13.95 3.68 15.69
C ILE A 22 -14.87 4.42 14.73
N ARG A 23 -16.12 4.67 15.10
CA ARG A 23 -17.11 5.30 14.26
C ARG A 23 -16.78 6.76 13.92
N ILE A 24 -16.09 7.48 14.82
CA ILE A 24 -15.69 8.88 14.61
C ILE A 24 -14.63 9.02 13.49
N VAL A 25 -13.90 7.96 13.17
CA VAL A 25 -12.87 7.98 12.13
C VAL A 25 -13.48 8.34 10.76
N GLY A 26 -14.67 7.84 10.45
CA GLY A 26 -15.37 8.15 9.19
C GLY A 26 -15.62 9.65 9.01
N PRO A 27 -16.35 10.32 9.91
CA PRO A 27 -16.54 11.76 9.88
C PRO A 27 -15.25 12.57 9.87
N LEU A 28 -14.25 12.15 10.65
CA LEU A 28 -12.94 12.83 10.71
C LEU A 28 -12.22 12.77 9.35
N CYS A 29 -12.21 11.61 8.71
CA CYS A 29 -11.64 11.45 7.38
C CYS A 29 -12.40 12.28 6.33
N ALA A 30 -13.72 12.36 6.43
CA ALA A 30 -14.53 13.17 5.53
C ALA A 30 -14.20 14.67 5.66
N ILE A 31 -14.08 15.17 6.90
CA ILE A 31 -13.69 16.56 7.17
C ILE A 31 -12.27 16.82 6.65
N TRP A 32 -11.34 15.92 6.96
CA TRP A 32 -9.95 16.02 6.48
C TRP A 32 -9.90 16.09 4.96
N TYR A 33 -10.60 15.19 4.28
CA TYR A 33 -10.68 15.17 2.83
C TYR A 33 -11.31 16.48 2.29
N ALA A 34 -12.41 16.94 2.91
CA ALA A 34 -13.07 18.17 2.49
C ALA A 34 -12.14 19.40 2.59
N VAL A 35 -11.37 19.52 3.70
CA VAL A 35 -10.41 20.62 3.88
C VAL A 35 -9.32 20.61 2.81
N PHE A 36 -8.76 19.43 2.51
CA PHE A 36 -7.65 19.33 1.55
C PHE A 36 -8.09 19.38 0.08
N ILE A 37 -9.37 19.14 -0.23
CA ILE A 37 -9.89 19.28 -1.60
C ILE A 37 -10.24 20.74 -1.95
N VAL A 38 -10.51 21.59 -0.97
CA VAL A 38 -10.85 23.02 -1.20
C VAL A 38 -9.80 23.74 -2.06
N PRO A 39 -8.49 23.62 -1.82
CA PRO A 39 -7.48 24.27 -2.67
C PRO A 39 -7.56 23.86 -4.15
N LEU A 40 -7.94 22.60 -4.42
CA LEU A 40 -8.11 22.12 -5.80
C LEU A 40 -9.23 22.91 -6.51
N PHE A 41 -10.36 23.11 -5.85
CA PHE A 41 -11.48 23.86 -6.43
C PHE A 41 -11.22 25.35 -6.54
N LEU A 42 -10.43 25.93 -5.63
CA LEU A 42 -10.16 27.37 -5.61
C LEU A 42 -9.03 27.79 -6.56
N PHE A 43 -8.01 26.96 -6.73
CA PHE A 43 -6.77 27.35 -7.41
C PHE A 43 -6.53 26.62 -8.74
N THR A 44 -7.30 25.56 -9.05
CA THR A 44 -7.15 24.84 -10.32
C THR A 44 -8.05 25.47 -11.36
N PRO A 45 -7.51 26.02 -12.46
CA PRO A 45 -8.34 26.59 -13.52
C PRO A 45 -9.10 25.50 -14.26
N ASP A 46 -10.40 25.74 -14.46
CA ASP A 46 -11.24 24.83 -15.24
C ASP A 46 -10.84 24.87 -16.73
N LEU A 47 -10.84 23.72 -17.36
CA LEU A 47 -10.75 23.61 -18.81
C LEU A 47 -11.98 24.27 -19.44
N LYS A 48 -11.82 24.84 -20.65
CA LYS A 48 -12.94 25.42 -21.40
C LYS A 48 -14.10 24.43 -21.44
N LYS A 49 -15.30 24.91 -21.07
CA LYS A 49 -16.52 24.12 -21.18
C LYS A 49 -16.66 23.55 -22.58
N SER A 50 -16.78 22.25 -22.67
CA SER A 50 -17.17 21.57 -23.91
C SER A 50 -18.69 21.65 -24.03
N ASP A 51 -19.19 21.98 -25.22
CA ASP A 51 -20.62 22.01 -25.52
C ASP A 51 -21.27 20.62 -25.63
N VAL A 52 -20.57 19.61 -25.15
CA VAL A 52 -20.97 18.19 -25.24
C VAL A 52 -21.90 17.85 -24.06
N THR A 53 -23.06 17.28 -24.38
CA THR A 53 -23.98 16.79 -23.35
C THR A 53 -23.37 15.69 -22.51
N VAL A 54 -23.70 15.62 -21.22
CA VAL A 54 -23.14 14.62 -20.26
C VAL A 54 -23.26 13.18 -20.81
N ILE A 55 -24.43 12.84 -21.40
CA ILE A 55 -24.66 11.48 -21.96
C ILE A 55 -23.73 11.21 -23.14
N SER A 56 -23.51 12.19 -24.03
CA SER A 56 -22.57 12.02 -25.16
C SER A 56 -21.13 11.96 -24.66
N SER A 57 -20.75 12.69 -23.62
CA SER A 57 -19.42 12.59 -22.99
C SER A 57 -19.14 11.20 -22.43
N ILE A 58 -20.11 10.58 -21.75
CA ILE A 58 -20.01 9.20 -21.27
C ILE A 58 -19.81 8.23 -22.43
N LYS A 59 -20.62 8.36 -23.48
CA LYS A 59 -20.51 7.51 -24.69
C LYS A 59 -19.15 7.66 -25.39
N ILE A 60 -18.67 8.89 -25.55
CA ILE A 60 -17.36 9.20 -26.11
C ILE A 60 -16.26 8.61 -25.23
N GLY A 61 -16.34 8.80 -23.89
CA GLY A 61 -15.38 8.26 -22.95
C GLY A 61 -15.29 6.73 -23.01
N LEU A 62 -16.44 6.04 -23.06
CA LEU A 62 -16.49 4.58 -23.17
C LEU A 62 -15.91 4.09 -24.51
N THR A 63 -16.24 4.78 -25.61
CA THR A 63 -15.72 4.48 -26.93
C THR A 63 -14.21 4.68 -26.98
N ASN A 64 -13.72 5.78 -26.43
CA ASN A 64 -12.30 6.08 -26.35
C ASN A 64 -11.57 5.02 -25.50
N PHE A 65 -12.14 4.62 -24.35
CA PHE A 65 -11.56 3.56 -23.51
C PHE A 65 -11.40 2.23 -24.28
N ILE A 66 -12.45 1.80 -25.00
CA ILE A 66 -12.40 0.58 -25.80
C ILE A 66 -11.36 0.71 -26.95
N ASN A 67 -11.31 1.87 -27.58
CA ASN A 67 -10.35 2.14 -28.65
C ASN A 67 -8.92 2.14 -28.12
N THR A 68 -8.67 2.79 -26.97
CA THR A 68 -7.35 2.80 -26.31
C THR A 68 -6.92 1.39 -25.92
N PHE A 69 -7.84 0.56 -25.43
CA PHE A 69 -7.55 -0.84 -25.12
C PHE A 69 -7.18 -1.66 -26.38
N LYS A 70 -7.91 -1.45 -27.49
CA LYS A 70 -7.59 -2.08 -28.77
C LYS A 70 -6.25 -1.59 -29.33
N GLU A 71 -5.96 -0.31 -29.16
CA GLU A 71 -4.68 0.27 -29.60
C GLU A 71 -3.52 -0.19 -28.73
N ALA A 72 -3.72 -0.32 -27.42
CA ALA A 72 -2.70 -0.85 -26.51
C ALA A 72 -2.19 -2.23 -26.96
N ARG A 73 -3.07 -3.04 -27.53
CA ARG A 73 -2.69 -4.33 -28.14
C ARG A 73 -1.71 -4.21 -29.30
N LYS A 74 -1.70 -3.10 -30.04
CA LYS A 74 -0.74 -2.86 -31.13
C LYS A 74 0.65 -2.60 -30.57
N TYR A 75 0.75 -2.04 -29.37
CA TYR A 75 2.01 -1.78 -28.66
C TYR A 75 2.33 -2.96 -27.74
N LYS A 76 2.89 -4.02 -28.29
CA LYS A 76 3.16 -5.28 -27.57
C LYS A 76 3.81 -5.07 -26.19
N ASN A 77 4.78 -4.17 -26.08
CA ASN A 77 5.51 -3.93 -24.84
C ASN A 77 4.62 -3.28 -23.78
N ILE A 78 3.79 -2.31 -24.15
CA ILE A 78 2.84 -1.65 -23.24
C ILE A 78 1.79 -2.65 -22.77
N PHE A 79 1.20 -3.38 -23.70
CA PHE A 79 0.17 -4.37 -23.38
C PHE A 79 0.68 -5.45 -22.43
N THR A 80 1.87 -6.01 -22.74
CA THR A 80 2.49 -7.01 -21.84
C THR A 80 2.76 -6.43 -20.46
N PHE A 81 3.27 -5.19 -20.39
CA PHE A 81 3.52 -4.53 -19.12
C PHE A 81 2.23 -4.29 -18.32
N LEU A 82 1.16 -3.81 -18.96
CA LEU A 82 -0.12 -3.57 -18.28
C LEU A 82 -0.70 -4.87 -17.69
N ILE A 83 -0.69 -5.96 -18.47
CA ILE A 83 -1.14 -7.28 -17.97
C ILE A 83 -0.27 -7.75 -16.80
N THR A 84 1.04 -7.67 -16.95
CA THR A 84 1.97 -8.07 -15.87
C THR A 84 1.74 -7.23 -14.61
N ARG A 85 1.55 -5.91 -14.80
CA ARG A 85 1.25 -5.01 -13.67
C ARG A 85 -0.05 -5.35 -12.97
N MET A 86 -1.09 -5.66 -13.69
CA MET A 86 -2.37 -6.07 -13.12
C MET A 86 -2.17 -7.26 -12.17
N PHE A 87 -1.48 -8.31 -12.61
CA PHE A 87 -1.24 -9.48 -11.77
C PHE A 87 -0.39 -9.19 -10.52
N TYR A 88 0.73 -8.49 -10.69
CA TYR A 88 1.55 -8.25 -9.51
C TYR A 88 0.96 -7.19 -8.58
N GLN A 89 0.16 -6.24 -9.08
CA GLN A 89 -0.54 -5.28 -8.23
C GLN A 89 -1.61 -5.97 -7.37
N ASP A 90 -2.36 -6.92 -7.95
CA ASP A 90 -3.30 -7.73 -7.20
C ASP A 90 -2.60 -8.59 -6.15
N ALA A 91 -1.45 -9.18 -6.50
CA ALA A 91 -0.62 -9.92 -5.54
C ALA A 91 -0.12 -9.04 -4.39
N LEU A 92 0.27 -7.79 -4.67
CA LEU A 92 0.66 -6.82 -3.63
C LEU A 92 -0.51 -6.44 -2.73
N ASN A 93 -1.67 -6.18 -3.30
CA ASN A 93 -2.88 -5.88 -2.52
C ASN A 93 -3.25 -7.08 -1.63
N ALA A 94 -3.19 -8.30 -2.17
CA ALA A 94 -3.42 -9.53 -1.41
C ALA A 94 -2.39 -9.68 -0.28
N LEU A 95 -1.11 -9.39 -0.53
CA LEU A 95 -0.04 -9.44 0.48
C LEU A 95 -0.35 -8.54 1.69
N PHE A 96 -0.85 -7.33 1.46
CA PHE A 96 -1.22 -6.42 2.55
C PHE A 96 -2.45 -6.88 3.32
N VAL A 97 -3.50 -7.29 2.61
CA VAL A 97 -4.75 -7.74 3.25
C VAL A 97 -4.52 -9.03 4.03
N VAL A 98 -3.93 -10.03 3.37
CA VAL A 98 -3.65 -11.33 3.99
C VAL A 98 -2.59 -11.20 5.09
N GLY A 99 -1.55 -10.37 4.87
CA GLY A 99 -0.51 -10.10 5.86
C GLY A 99 -1.06 -9.52 7.17
N GLY A 100 -2.01 -8.58 7.07
CA GLY A 100 -2.69 -8.03 8.26
C GLY A 100 -3.54 -9.07 9.00
N VAL A 101 -4.30 -9.89 8.27
CA VAL A 101 -5.09 -10.99 8.83
C VAL A 101 -4.17 -12.04 9.46
N TYR A 102 -3.08 -12.40 8.79
CA TYR A 102 -2.08 -13.34 9.30
C TYR A 102 -1.43 -12.85 10.59
N ALA A 103 -1.03 -11.58 10.64
CA ALA A 103 -0.48 -10.95 11.83
C ALA A 103 -1.43 -11.07 13.04
N SER A 104 -2.73 -10.90 12.82
CA SER A 104 -3.74 -10.99 13.87
C SER A 104 -4.03 -12.44 14.29
N LEU A 105 -4.28 -13.34 13.33
CA LEU A 105 -4.76 -14.70 13.61
C LEU A 105 -3.64 -15.69 13.94
N VAL A 106 -2.49 -15.57 13.27
CA VAL A 106 -1.41 -16.54 13.39
C VAL A 106 -0.31 -16.03 14.31
N VAL A 107 0.18 -14.80 14.12
CA VAL A 107 1.22 -14.22 14.99
C VAL A 107 0.66 -13.75 16.32
N GLY A 108 -0.67 -13.66 16.47
CA GLY A 108 -1.33 -13.27 17.71
C GLY A 108 -1.23 -11.78 18.02
N MET A 109 -1.16 -10.93 17.01
CA MET A 109 -1.13 -9.47 17.19
C MET A 109 -2.53 -8.90 17.45
N SER A 110 -2.62 -7.95 18.37
CA SER A 110 -3.83 -7.16 18.59
C SER A 110 -4.11 -6.23 17.41
N LEU A 111 -5.36 -5.78 17.28
CA LEU A 111 -5.75 -4.81 16.25
C LEU A 111 -4.87 -3.55 16.27
N THR A 112 -4.54 -3.04 17.45
CA THR A 112 -3.66 -1.88 17.61
C THR A 112 -2.26 -2.15 17.06
N GLN A 113 -1.70 -3.33 17.33
CA GLN A 113 -0.39 -3.72 16.82
C GLN A 113 -0.40 -3.83 15.28
N VAL A 114 -1.45 -4.40 14.70
CA VAL A 114 -1.62 -4.47 13.24
C VAL A 114 -1.74 -3.07 12.61
N LEU A 115 -2.44 -2.13 13.26
CA LEU A 115 -2.48 -0.74 12.80
C LEU A 115 -1.10 -0.06 12.84
N ILE A 116 -0.31 -0.33 13.88
CA ILE A 116 1.06 0.17 14.00
C ILE A 116 1.94 -0.40 12.87
N LEU A 117 1.79 -1.68 12.52
CA LEU A 117 2.47 -2.25 11.35
C LEU A 117 2.14 -1.50 10.06
N GLY A 118 0.87 -1.16 9.86
CA GLY A 118 0.43 -0.36 8.71
C GLY A 118 1.10 1.03 8.67
N ILE A 119 1.24 1.68 9.82
CA ILE A 119 1.93 2.97 9.94
C ILE A 119 3.42 2.83 9.63
N ILE A 120 4.10 1.84 10.20
CA ILE A 120 5.52 1.54 9.93
C ILE A 120 5.73 1.33 8.43
N LEU A 121 4.89 0.51 7.81
CA LEU A 121 4.94 0.21 6.38
C LEU A 121 4.84 1.50 5.54
N ASN A 122 3.88 2.37 5.83
CA ASN A 122 3.69 3.62 5.10
C ASN A 122 4.86 4.60 5.29
N ILE A 123 5.35 4.76 6.52
CA ILE A 123 6.49 5.66 6.82
C ILE A 123 7.76 5.19 6.10
N LEU A 124 8.04 3.90 6.08
CA LEU A 124 9.24 3.36 5.46
C LEU A 124 9.14 3.28 3.93
N SER A 125 7.95 3.10 3.38
CA SER A 125 7.75 3.07 1.92
C SER A 125 8.06 4.41 1.25
N GLY A 126 7.90 5.54 1.96
CA GLY A 126 8.25 6.86 1.45
C GLY A 126 9.74 6.98 1.08
N PRO A 127 10.67 6.88 2.04
CA PRO A 127 12.12 6.88 1.77
C PRO A 127 12.55 5.80 0.78
N SER A 128 11.97 4.59 0.86
CA SER A 128 12.29 3.51 -0.08
C SER A 128 11.88 3.83 -1.51
N SER A 129 10.80 4.60 -1.71
CA SER A 129 10.38 5.08 -3.02
C SER A 129 11.40 6.07 -3.62
N ILE A 130 11.99 6.95 -2.80
CA ILE A 130 13.06 7.87 -3.23
C ILE A 130 14.29 7.07 -3.65
N TYR A 131 14.69 6.10 -2.83
CA TYR A 131 15.79 5.20 -3.17
C TYR A 131 15.50 4.38 -4.44
N GLY A 132 14.25 3.96 -4.61
CA GLY A 132 13.77 3.30 -5.83
C GLY A 132 13.92 4.16 -7.08
N GLY A 133 13.68 5.47 -6.98
CA GLY A 133 13.96 6.44 -8.06
C GLY A 133 15.43 6.47 -8.45
N TYR A 134 16.32 6.55 -7.47
CA TYR A 134 17.77 6.51 -7.71
C TYR A 134 18.22 5.19 -8.36
N LEU A 135 17.74 4.05 -7.85
CA LEU A 135 18.00 2.73 -8.45
C LEU A 135 17.49 2.63 -9.89
N ASN A 136 16.32 3.24 -10.16
CA ASN A 136 15.74 3.26 -11.50
C ASN A 136 16.64 3.96 -12.54
N ASP A 137 17.36 4.99 -12.11
CA ASP A 137 18.31 5.70 -12.96
C ASP A 137 19.60 4.90 -13.19
N LEU A 138 20.02 4.11 -12.20
CA LEU A 138 21.24 3.31 -12.28
C LEU A 138 21.06 2.01 -13.10
N ILE A 139 20.04 1.20 -12.78
CA ILE A 139 19.88 -0.15 -13.33
C ILE A 139 18.68 -0.30 -14.27
N GLY A 140 17.89 0.76 -14.40
CA GLY A 140 16.70 0.80 -15.26
C GLY A 140 15.44 0.19 -14.63
N SER A 141 14.28 0.71 -15.06
CA SER A 141 12.96 0.43 -14.47
C SER A 141 12.62 -1.06 -14.39
N LYS A 142 12.91 -1.83 -15.46
CA LYS A 142 12.59 -3.26 -15.52
C LYS A 142 13.35 -4.06 -14.44
N ASN A 143 14.64 -3.75 -14.26
CA ASN A 143 15.47 -4.47 -13.29
C ASN A 143 15.08 -4.12 -11.86
N VAL A 144 14.72 -2.86 -11.60
CA VAL A 144 14.22 -2.43 -10.29
C VAL A 144 12.91 -3.15 -9.94
N ILE A 145 11.97 -3.23 -10.90
CA ILE A 145 10.71 -3.97 -10.69
C ILE A 145 11.02 -5.44 -10.36
N ASN A 146 11.86 -6.10 -11.16
CA ASN A 146 12.21 -7.51 -10.92
C ASN A 146 12.86 -7.70 -9.54
N LEU A 147 13.85 -6.89 -9.20
CA LEU A 147 14.51 -6.94 -7.89
C LEU A 147 13.51 -6.77 -6.75
N SER A 148 12.62 -5.78 -6.89
CA SER A 148 11.60 -5.50 -5.89
C SER A 148 10.59 -6.63 -5.73
N LEU A 149 10.12 -7.22 -6.83
CA LEU A 149 9.19 -8.35 -6.79
C LEU A 149 9.82 -9.59 -6.16
N TRP A 150 11.10 -9.89 -6.45
CA TRP A 150 11.83 -10.96 -5.77
C TRP A 150 12.00 -10.68 -4.28
N GLY A 151 12.35 -9.46 -3.90
CA GLY A 151 12.47 -9.06 -2.50
C GLY A 151 11.14 -9.18 -1.75
N LEU A 152 10.02 -8.76 -2.37
CA LEU A 152 8.68 -8.89 -1.82
C LEU A 152 8.27 -10.36 -1.66
N LEU A 153 8.58 -11.20 -2.66
CA LEU A 153 8.30 -12.64 -2.60
C LEU A 153 9.06 -13.30 -1.44
N VAL A 154 10.36 -13.03 -1.32
CA VAL A 154 11.18 -13.56 -0.22
C VAL A 154 10.66 -13.07 1.12
N SER A 155 10.40 -11.77 1.27
CA SER A 155 9.86 -11.20 2.51
C SER A 155 8.49 -11.80 2.85
N GLY A 156 7.61 -11.98 1.87
CA GLY A 156 6.31 -12.60 2.07
C GLY A 156 6.41 -14.06 2.54
N LEU A 157 7.30 -14.86 1.92
CA LEU A 157 7.56 -16.24 2.33
C LEU A 157 8.15 -16.33 3.75
N LEU A 158 9.07 -15.42 4.08
CA LEU A 158 9.59 -15.31 5.45
C LEU A 158 8.48 -14.95 6.44
N GLY A 159 7.57 -14.05 6.07
CA GLY A 159 6.41 -13.70 6.89
C GLY A 159 5.50 -14.88 7.18
N LEU A 160 5.23 -15.71 6.19
CA LEU A 160 4.39 -16.92 6.34
C LEU A 160 5.08 -18.02 7.19
N SER A 161 6.38 -17.93 7.42
CA SER A 161 7.12 -18.89 8.26
C SER A 161 7.17 -18.50 9.74
N ILE A 162 6.50 -17.42 10.14
CA ILE A 162 6.47 -16.93 11.52
C ILE A 162 5.10 -17.24 12.10
N ASP A 163 5.08 -18.02 13.17
CA ASP A 163 3.90 -18.33 13.95
C ASP A 163 4.08 -17.78 15.39
N LYS A 164 3.05 -17.86 16.20
CA LYS A 164 3.03 -17.42 17.59
C LYS A 164 4.16 -18.07 18.42
N ASP A 165 4.37 -19.38 18.22
CA ASP A 165 5.29 -20.21 18.97
C ASP A 165 6.56 -20.60 18.21
N THR A 166 6.60 -20.35 16.90
CA THR A 166 7.70 -20.76 16.04
C THR A 166 8.11 -19.67 15.05
N ILE A 167 9.42 -19.53 14.84
CA ILE A 167 10.02 -18.65 13.84
C ILE A 167 10.77 -19.52 12.84
N PHE A 168 10.53 -19.29 11.55
CA PHE A 168 11.13 -20.03 10.42
C PHE A 168 10.95 -21.55 10.52
N TYR A 169 9.84 -22.03 11.12
CA TYR A 169 9.50 -23.44 11.34
C TYR A 169 10.47 -24.24 12.21
N PHE A 170 11.62 -23.68 12.58
CA PHE A 170 12.69 -24.40 13.29
C PHE A 170 12.95 -23.89 14.71
N PHE A 171 12.69 -22.62 14.97
CA PHE A 171 12.98 -22.00 16.25
C PHE A 171 11.70 -21.87 17.08
N THR A 172 11.60 -22.64 18.15
CA THR A 172 10.52 -22.45 19.15
C THR A 172 10.82 -21.24 20.00
N VAL A 173 9.84 -20.39 20.19
CA VAL A 173 9.95 -19.14 20.95
C VAL A 173 8.88 -19.09 22.02
N ASN A 174 9.20 -18.54 23.19
CA ASN A 174 8.20 -18.33 24.22
C ASN A 174 7.23 -17.23 23.80
N GLU A 175 5.94 -17.44 24.08
CA GLU A 175 4.87 -16.50 23.75
C GLU A 175 5.09 -15.11 24.39
N TYR A 176 5.75 -15.06 25.53
CA TYR A 176 6.06 -13.83 26.27
C TYR A 176 7.55 -13.68 26.50
N SER A 177 8.07 -12.49 26.26
CA SER A 177 9.47 -12.13 26.55
C SER A 177 9.54 -10.74 27.18
N ALA A 178 9.88 -10.67 28.45
CA ALA A 178 10.03 -9.42 29.20
C ALA A 178 11.06 -8.46 28.55
N GLY A 179 12.13 -8.99 27.96
CA GLY A 179 13.11 -8.15 27.24
C GLY A 179 12.56 -7.51 25.97
N VAL A 180 11.62 -8.15 25.28
CA VAL A 180 10.94 -7.58 24.10
C VAL A 180 9.97 -6.48 24.54
N GLU A 181 9.22 -6.71 25.59
CA GLU A 181 8.29 -5.73 26.14
C GLU A 181 9.02 -4.45 26.56
N GLU A 182 10.13 -4.56 27.28
CA GLU A 182 10.96 -3.43 27.66
C GLU A 182 11.54 -2.69 26.45
N PHE A 183 12.05 -3.40 25.45
CA PHE A 183 12.62 -2.82 24.22
C PHE A 183 11.55 -2.10 23.39
N THR A 184 10.32 -2.61 23.36
CA THR A 184 9.23 -2.07 22.52
C THR A 184 8.28 -1.14 23.29
N PHE A 185 8.66 -0.69 24.48
CA PHE A 185 7.82 0.16 25.35
C PHE A 185 6.42 -0.43 25.62
N GLY A 186 6.33 -1.75 25.78
CA GLY A 186 5.07 -2.44 26.03
C GLY A 186 4.14 -2.58 24.81
N ILE A 187 4.59 -2.21 23.61
CA ILE A 187 3.77 -2.32 22.40
C ILE A 187 3.72 -3.77 21.90
N PHE A 188 4.84 -4.49 21.95
CA PHE A 188 4.95 -5.87 21.50
C PHE A 188 5.52 -6.74 22.64
N ASN A 189 5.00 -7.95 22.76
CA ASN A 189 5.27 -8.81 23.91
C ASN A 189 6.01 -10.09 23.53
N SER A 190 6.16 -10.40 22.26
CA SER A 190 6.74 -11.64 21.76
C SER A 190 7.83 -11.39 20.74
N VAL A 191 8.84 -12.27 20.73
CA VAL A 191 9.91 -12.29 19.73
C VAL A 191 9.34 -12.54 18.33
N SER A 192 8.29 -13.36 18.20
CA SER A 192 7.60 -13.61 16.93
C SER A 192 7.00 -12.33 16.35
N GLN A 193 6.38 -11.49 17.19
CA GLN A 193 5.83 -10.20 16.77
C GLN A 193 6.93 -9.25 16.24
N VAL A 194 8.06 -9.14 16.95
CA VAL A 194 9.18 -8.29 16.51
C VAL A 194 9.83 -8.83 15.23
N THR A 195 9.95 -10.15 15.10
CA THR A 195 10.45 -10.77 13.88
C THR A 195 9.52 -10.48 12.69
N TYR A 196 8.20 -10.51 12.92
CA TYR A 196 7.23 -10.14 11.90
C TYR A 196 7.35 -8.66 11.49
N ILE A 197 7.64 -7.76 12.43
CA ILE A 197 7.94 -6.34 12.10
C ILE A 197 9.16 -6.25 11.18
N CYS A 198 10.22 -7.01 11.42
CA CYS A 198 11.39 -7.03 10.54
C CYS A 198 11.02 -7.46 9.11
N VAL A 199 10.11 -8.42 8.96
CA VAL A 199 9.57 -8.81 7.65
C VAL A 199 8.79 -7.68 7.01
N VAL A 200 7.92 -7.00 7.76
CA VAL A 200 7.15 -5.84 7.26
C VAL A 200 8.07 -4.69 6.83
N ILE A 201 9.17 -4.45 7.55
CA ILE A 201 10.22 -3.51 7.13
C ILE A 201 10.82 -3.94 5.79
N GLY A 202 11.14 -5.22 5.63
CA GLY A 202 11.61 -5.79 4.35
C GLY A 202 10.62 -5.56 3.22
N ILE A 203 9.33 -5.82 3.45
CA ILE A 203 8.25 -5.54 2.48
C ILE A 203 8.24 -4.04 2.12
N SER A 204 8.35 -3.15 3.10
CA SER A 204 8.33 -1.69 2.88
C SER A 204 9.50 -1.22 1.99
N ILE A 205 10.69 -1.79 2.21
CA ILE A 205 11.91 -1.47 1.44
C ILE A 205 11.75 -1.81 -0.05
N PHE A 206 11.09 -2.92 -0.37
CA PHE A 206 10.90 -3.36 -1.75
C PHE A 206 9.62 -2.83 -2.40
N TYR A 207 8.60 -2.49 -1.61
CA TYR A 207 7.33 -1.99 -2.13
C TYR A 207 7.46 -0.61 -2.79
N GLY A 208 8.14 0.33 -2.15
CA GLY A 208 8.35 1.69 -2.68
C GLY A 208 8.99 1.70 -4.06
N PRO A 209 10.16 1.06 -4.24
CA PRO A 209 10.82 0.94 -5.55
C PRO A 209 9.97 0.27 -6.63
N ALA A 210 9.20 -0.77 -6.29
CA ALA A 210 8.29 -1.42 -7.23
C ALA A 210 7.27 -0.43 -7.82
N GLN A 211 6.65 0.38 -6.96
CA GLN A 211 5.66 1.38 -7.38
C GLN A 211 6.28 2.51 -8.20
N THR A 212 7.42 3.04 -7.77
CA THR A 212 8.11 4.14 -8.45
C THR A 212 8.62 3.71 -9.82
N ALA A 213 9.29 2.56 -9.90
CA ALA A 213 9.82 2.04 -11.15
C ALA A 213 8.72 1.64 -12.15
N SER A 214 7.56 1.17 -11.65
CA SER A 214 6.39 0.88 -12.49
C SER A 214 5.87 2.12 -13.20
N ARG A 215 5.72 3.22 -12.47
CA ARG A 215 5.28 4.50 -13.06
C ARG A 215 6.31 5.01 -14.06
N ALA A 216 7.59 4.96 -13.72
CA ALA A 216 8.68 5.36 -14.61
C ALA A 216 8.73 4.51 -15.89
N LEU A 217 8.49 3.19 -15.80
CA LEU A 217 8.44 2.29 -16.94
C LEU A 217 7.26 2.62 -17.85
N MET A 218 6.09 2.92 -17.26
CA MET A 218 4.90 3.32 -18.01
C MET A 218 5.15 4.59 -18.82
N VAL A 219 5.78 5.62 -18.24
CA VAL A 219 6.17 6.84 -18.95
C VAL A 219 7.11 6.52 -20.14
N LYS A 220 8.13 5.68 -19.90
CA LYS A 220 9.11 5.31 -20.93
C LYS A 220 8.52 4.51 -22.09
N LEU A 221 7.49 3.70 -21.82
CA LEU A 221 6.86 2.86 -22.84
C LEU A 221 5.77 3.59 -23.63
N SER A 222 5.14 4.61 -23.02
CA SER A 222 3.98 5.30 -23.60
C SER A 222 4.41 6.34 -24.63
N PRO A 223 3.80 6.37 -25.84
CA PRO A 223 3.94 7.48 -26.76
C PRO A 223 3.44 8.79 -26.12
N GLN A 224 4.13 9.89 -26.34
CA GLN A 224 3.80 11.18 -25.73
C GLN A 224 2.36 11.62 -26.02
N GLU A 225 1.88 11.40 -27.25
CA GLU A 225 0.54 11.79 -27.70
C GLU A 225 -0.60 11.04 -26.98
N LYS A 226 -0.33 9.83 -26.45
CA LYS A 226 -1.32 8.94 -25.83
C LYS A 226 -1.02 8.62 -24.37
N MET A 227 -0.10 9.36 -23.76
CA MET A 227 0.36 9.11 -22.40
C MET A 227 -0.80 9.11 -21.42
N THR A 228 -1.69 10.11 -21.49
CA THR A 228 -2.86 10.23 -20.60
C THR A 228 -3.82 9.05 -20.73
N GLU A 229 -4.07 8.58 -21.97
CA GLU A 229 -4.95 7.45 -22.22
C GLU A 229 -4.37 6.14 -21.64
N PHE A 230 -3.08 5.89 -21.83
CA PHE A 230 -2.41 4.70 -21.29
C PHE A 230 -2.26 4.76 -19.78
N PHE A 231 -2.08 5.94 -19.18
CA PHE A 231 -2.12 6.09 -17.74
C PHE A 231 -3.52 5.81 -17.15
N GLY A 232 -4.59 6.11 -17.89
CA GLY A 232 -5.95 5.70 -17.52
C GLY A 232 -6.15 4.19 -17.48
N LEU A 233 -5.45 3.43 -18.35
CA LEU A 233 -5.43 1.95 -18.31
C LEU A 233 -4.50 1.39 -17.23
N TYR A 234 -3.50 2.17 -16.82
CA TYR A 234 -2.52 1.79 -15.81
C TYR A 234 -3.07 1.94 -14.38
N ALA A 235 -3.93 2.93 -14.10
CA ALA A 235 -4.48 3.23 -12.78
C ALA A 235 -5.46 2.16 -12.29
#